data_8f46e751c4b6e7278fd2e73c597012ee
#
_entry.id   8f46e751c4b6e7278fd2e73c597012ee
#
_cell.length_a   1.000
_cell.length_b   1.000
_cell.length_c   1.000
_cell.angle_alpha   90.00
_cell.angle_beta   90.00
_cell.angle_gamma   90.00
#
_symmetry.space_group_name_H-M   'P 1'
#
loop_
_entity.id
_entity.type
_entity.pdbx_description
1 polymer ?
#
loop_
_entity_poly.entity_id
_entity_poly.type
_entity_poly.pdbx_seq_one_letter_code
_entity_poly.pdbx_strand_id
1 'polypeptide(L)'
;MYKKIAALVLAAALLCSCTARVSVQRTPAELPRAEAPSATPTPEPTPAFTEEQQRYGSAALLTDPTVLVNVFLNDAAHGCTWDAEDRAAAVQRTAMAVDWINAQAASYGAAPQLICDRSEDGSDAALTRSYLLQSAIRGGENSEESTDFLEEMDALCESLAADSRLAVYGARQIAFLFYLPISGTSFTMAHYADDGASFYYEYSCLYKTDAYTDGEPESPATFAHEILHLFGAPDFYEGSSDPYVDAALTAYVEETYPDDIMLSTYEADGTSRFDAISKTMSPLTAYCLGLVENCPELEQFPALGRVEPGVFRHGTADGEDPTTDAWPGAVAV
;
A
#
# COMPACT_ATOMS: atom_id res chain seq x y z
N MET A 1 -2.32 52.00 34.61
CA MET A 1 -1.36 52.99 34.07
C MET A 1 -1.10 52.55 32.64
N TYR A 2 -1.76 53.15 31.66
CA TYR A 2 -1.36 54.15 30.67
C TYR A 2 -0.05 53.78 29.94
N LYS A 3 0.06 53.70 28.62
CA LYS A 3 -0.43 54.46 27.44
C LYS A 3 -0.03 53.67 26.21
N LYS A 4 -0.87 53.42 25.20
CA LYS A 4 -1.23 54.28 24.03
C LYS A 4 -0.21 54.30 22.89
N ILE A 5 -0.66 53.78 21.72
CA ILE A 5 -0.76 54.37 20.37
C ILE A 5 0.53 54.43 19.53
N ALA A 6 0.51 53.84 18.34
CA ALA A 6 0.48 54.58 17.08
C ALA A 6 0.21 53.67 15.87
N ALA A 7 -0.83 53.98 15.16
CA ALA A 7 -1.10 53.54 13.78
C ALA A 7 -0.24 54.37 12.83
N LEU A 8 0.28 53.77 11.73
CA LEU A 8 0.68 54.53 10.57
C LEU A 8 0.17 53.84 9.29
N VAL A 9 -0.77 54.55 8.68
CA VAL A 9 -1.27 54.35 7.33
C VAL A 9 -0.26 54.97 6.38
N LEU A 10 0.14 54.31 5.31
CA LEU A 10 0.65 55.00 4.13
C LEU A 10 0.22 54.36 2.84
N ALA A 11 -0.28 55.20 2.02
CA ALA A 11 -1.07 55.13 0.83
C ALA A 11 -0.37 54.58 -0.41
N ALA A 12 -1.26 54.22 -1.31
CA ALA A 12 -1.13 53.80 -2.69
C ALA A 12 -0.22 54.69 -3.56
N ALA A 13 0.43 54.04 -4.53
CA ALA A 13 0.78 54.66 -5.79
C ALA A 13 0.50 53.72 -6.94
N LEU A 14 -0.58 53.98 -7.66
CA LEU A 14 -0.85 53.49 -9.01
C LEU A 14 0.16 54.07 -9.97
N LEU A 15 0.89 53.24 -10.68
CA LEU A 15 1.54 53.63 -11.92
C LEU A 15 0.95 52.82 -13.06
N CYS A 16 0.11 53.51 -13.84
CA CYS A 16 -0.43 53.12 -15.12
C CYS A 16 0.68 53.23 -16.18
N SER A 17 1.12 52.11 -16.75
CA SER A 17 2.01 52.12 -17.92
C SER A 17 1.23 51.63 -19.12
N CYS A 18 0.81 52.56 -19.95
CA CYS A 18 0.32 52.31 -21.31
C CYS A 18 1.49 51.82 -22.17
N THR A 19 1.47 50.57 -22.61
CA THR A 19 2.29 50.14 -23.75
C THR A 19 1.45 50.03 -24.98
N ALA A 20 1.78 50.87 -25.96
CA ALA A 20 1.19 50.90 -27.29
C ALA A 20 1.49 49.60 -28.03
N ARG A 21 0.44 48.93 -28.51
CA ARG A 21 0.56 47.80 -29.43
C ARG A 21 0.87 48.33 -30.85
N VAL A 22 2.06 48.05 -31.34
CA VAL A 22 2.39 48.16 -32.78
C VAL A 22 2.00 46.84 -33.44
N SER A 23 0.95 46.84 -34.21
CA SER A 23 0.55 45.71 -35.06
C SER A 23 1.36 45.73 -36.35
N VAL A 24 2.31 44.82 -36.50
CA VAL A 24 2.97 44.56 -37.79
C VAL A 24 2.20 43.46 -38.48
N GLN A 25 1.44 43.81 -39.51
CA GLN A 25 0.88 42.84 -40.45
C GLN A 25 2.01 42.24 -41.29
N ARG A 26 2.32 40.98 -41.04
CA ARG A 26 3.13 40.16 -41.95
C ARG A 26 2.21 39.28 -42.78
N THR A 27 2.26 39.43 -44.06
CA THR A 27 1.66 38.52 -45.04
C THR A 27 2.33 37.16 -44.92
N PRO A 28 1.58 36.06 -44.77
CA PRO A 28 2.20 34.73 -44.70
C PRO A 28 2.77 34.34 -46.06
N ALA A 29 4.07 34.08 -46.12
CA ALA A 29 4.64 33.35 -47.25
C ALA A 29 4.20 31.88 -47.11
N GLU A 30 3.59 31.37 -48.15
CA GLU A 30 3.18 29.97 -48.26
C GLU A 30 4.43 29.09 -48.29
N LEU A 31 4.74 28.42 -47.17
CA LEU A 31 5.77 27.40 -47.11
C LEU A 31 5.25 26.09 -47.69
N PRO A 32 6.06 25.34 -48.45
CA PRO A 32 5.64 24.07 -49.01
C PRO A 32 5.25 23.12 -47.83
N ARG A 33 4.06 22.54 -47.97
CA ARG A 33 3.50 21.60 -47.02
C ARG A 33 4.39 20.36 -47.00
N ALA A 34 5.21 20.20 -45.95
CA ALA A 34 5.90 18.94 -45.67
C ALA A 34 4.84 17.87 -45.47
N GLU A 35 4.93 16.75 -46.19
CA GLU A 35 4.12 15.58 -45.92
C GLU A 35 4.38 15.13 -44.48
N ALA A 36 3.31 15.06 -43.69
CA ALA A 36 3.39 14.55 -42.34
C ALA A 36 3.95 13.14 -42.36
N PRO A 37 4.96 12.82 -41.58
CA PRO A 37 5.43 11.44 -41.44
C PRO A 37 4.24 10.56 -41.04
N SER A 38 4.05 9.47 -41.79
CA SER A 38 3.06 8.43 -41.47
C SER A 38 3.25 8.04 -40.00
N ALA A 39 2.21 8.25 -39.20
CA ALA A 39 2.26 7.87 -37.79
C ALA A 39 2.57 6.38 -37.73
N THR A 40 3.73 6.03 -37.17
CA THR A 40 4.03 4.67 -36.76
C THR A 40 2.93 4.27 -35.77
N PRO A 41 2.22 3.14 -35.96
CA PRO A 41 1.20 2.74 -35.01
C PRO A 41 1.86 2.68 -33.62
N THR A 42 1.31 3.46 -32.68
CA THR A 42 1.67 3.35 -31.27
C THR A 42 1.36 1.91 -30.87
N PRO A 43 2.33 1.13 -30.38
CA PRO A 43 2.04 -0.21 -29.89
C PRO A 43 0.91 -0.10 -28.89
N GLU A 44 -0.13 -0.92 -29.05
CA GLU A 44 -1.15 -1.08 -28.02
C GLU A 44 -0.45 -1.39 -26.70
N PRO A 45 -0.82 -0.72 -25.60
CA PRO A 45 -0.23 -1.05 -24.29
C PRO A 45 -0.50 -2.53 -24.02
N THR A 46 0.56 -3.31 -23.87
CA THR A 46 0.46 -4.69 -23.40
C THR A 46 -0.21 -4.63 -22.01
N PRO A 47 -1.25 -5.43 -21.75
CA PRO A 47 -1.84 -5.49 -20.43
C PRO A 47 -0.74 -5.72 -19.39
N ALA A 48 -0.75 -4.96 -18.30
CA ALA A 48 0.26 -5.08 -17.25
C ALA A 48 0.26 -6.49 -16.64
N PHE A 49 -0.90 -7.17 -16.63
CA PHE A 49 -1.12 -8.50 -16.08
C PHE A 49 -1.79 -9.43 -17.08
N THR A 50 -1.39 -10.72 -17.05
CA THR A 50 -2.08 -11.78 -17.80
C THR A 50 -3.44 -12.09 -17.15
N GLU A 51 -4.34 -12.76 -17.90
CA GLU A 51 -5.62 -13.22 -17.35
C GLU A 51 -5.44 -14.08 -16.08
N GLU A 52 -4.40 -14.88 -16.04
CA GLU A 52 -4.08 -15.72 -14.88
C GLU A 52 -3.62 -14.85 -13.68
N GLN A 53 -2.78 -13.85 -13.91
CA GLN A 53 -2.36 -12.92 -12.86
C GLN A 53 -3.52 -12.08 -12.32
N GLN A 54 -4.46 -11.69 -13.17
CA GLN A 54 -5.66 -10.95 -12.76
C GLN A 54 -6.58 -11.74 -11.81
N ARG A 55 -6.46 -13.07 -11.77
CA ARG A 55 -7.20 -13.92 -10.83
C ARG A 55 -6.65 -13.87 -9.41
N TYR A 56 -5.44 -13.37 -9.22
CA TYR A 56 -4.72 -13.33 -7.93
C TYR A 56 -4.48 -11.92 -7.41
N GLY A 57 -4.98 -10.91 -8.07
CA GLY A 57 -4.63 -9.54 -7.78
C GLY A 57 -3.23 -9.14 -8.27
N SER A 58 -2.78 -7.97 -7.87
CA SER A 58 -1.53 -7.39 -8.37
C SER A 58 -0.28 -7.83 -7.60
N ALA A 59 -0.41 -8.46 -6.41
CA ALA A 59 0.69 -8.84 -5.52
C ALA A 59 0.51 -10.22 -4.85
N ALA A 60 0.00 -11.21 -5.53
CA ALA A 60 -0.47 -12.46 -4.94
C ALA A 60 0.62 -13.39 -4.35
N LEU A 61 1.80 -13.47 -4.95
CA LEU A 61 2.84 -14.43 -4.58
C LEU A 61 4.06 -13.72 -4.00
N LEU A 62 4.33 -13.90 -2.71
CA LEU A 62 5.48 -13.30 -2.05
C LEU A 62 6.83 -13.71 -2.69
N THR A 63 6.91 -14.89 -3.30
CA THR A 63 8.13 -15.40 -3.96
C THR A 63 8.36 -14.81 -5.35
N ASP A 64 7.38 -14.13 -5.93
CA ASP A 64 7.52 -13.49 -7.24
C ASP A 64 8.04 -12.04 -7.09
N PRO A 65 8.83 -11.56 -8.06
CA PRO A 65 9.33 -10.19 -8.05
C PRO A 65 8.17 -9.18 -8.02
N THR A 66 8.10 -8.39 -6.95
CA THR A 66 7.02 -7.43 -6.69
C THR A 66 7.59 -6.04 -6.46
N VAL A 67 7.07 -5.06 -7.20
CA VAL A 67 7.37 -3.64 -6.97
C VAL A 67 6.41 -3.08 -5.93
N LEU A 68 6.96 -2.48 -4.88
CA LEU A 68 6.22 -1.71 -3.89
C LEU A 68 6.40 -0.22 -4.17
N VAL A 69 5.32 0.45 -4.56
CA VAL A 69 5.33 1.89 -4.88
C VAL A 69 4.87 2.68 -3.66
N ASN A 70 5.76 3.49 -3.12
CA ASN A 70 5.44 4.42 -2.04
C ASN A 70 4.65 5.62 -2.59
N VAL A 71 3.50 5.93 -2.00
CA VAL A 71 2.66 7.06 -2.39
C VAL A 71 2.31 7.90 -1.19
N PHE A 72 2.94 9.06 -1.06
CA PHE A 72 2.68 10.00 0.03
C PHE A 72 1.46 10.85 -0.30
N LEU A 73 0.38 10.62 0.42
CA LEU A 73 -0.87 11.36 0.27
C LEU A 73 -0.78 12.68 1.02
N ASN A 74 -1.29 13.75 0.43
CA ASN A 74 -1.37 15.06 1.05
C ASN A 74 -2.81 15.58 0.93
N ASP A 75 -3.36 16.06 2.02
CA ASP A 75 -4.65 16.75 2.07
C ASP A 75 -4.43 18.21 2.47
N ALA A 76 -4.20 19.05 1.48
CA ALA A 76 -3.96 20.48 1.71
C ALA A 76 -5.21 21.21 2.23
N ALA A 77 -6.41 20.69 1.97
CA ALA A 77 -7.67 21.31 2.44
C ALA A 77 -7.77 21.26 3.97
N HIS A 78 -7.24 20.20 4.60
CA HIS A 78 -7.22 20.04 6.05
C HIS A 78 -5.83 20.28 6.65
N GLY A 79 -4.85 20.71 5.84
CA GLY A 79 -3.48 20.98 6.29
C GLY A 79 -2.67 19.74 6.63
N CYS A 80 -3.11 18.56 6.17
CA CYS A 80 -2.42 17.28 6.39
C CYS A 80 -1.40 17.05 5.28
N THR A 81 -0.13 17.18 5.57
CA THR A 81 0.97 17.03 4.60
C THR A 81 2.16 16.30 5.22
N TRP A 82 2.98 15.72 4.36
CA TRP A 82 4.24 15.10 4.74
C TRP A 82 5.39 16.10 4.60
N ASP A 83 6.22 16.23 5.63
CA ASP A 83 7.51 16.87 5.50
C ASP A 83 8.60 15.89 5.02
N ALA A 84 9.80 16.40 4.74
CA ALA A 84 10.88 15.59 4.19
C ALA A 84 11.44 14.57 5.20
N GLU A 85 11.47 14.90 6.48
CA GLU A 85 11.99 14.03 7.55
C GLU A 85 11.04 12.86 7.80
N ASP A 86 9.75 13.13 7.92
CA ASP A 86 8.72 12.11 8.10
C ASP A 86 8.65 11.15 6.90
N ARG A 87 8.78 11.69 5.66
CA ARG A 87 8.83 10.87 4.45
C ARG A 87 10.04 9.93 4.44
N ALA A 88 11.21 10.46 4.72
CA ALA A 88 12.43 9.66 4.80
C ALA A 88 12.29 8.57 5.86
N ALA A 89 11.76 8.89 7.03
CA ALA A 89 11.51 7.92 8.09
C ALA A 89 10.53 6.81 7.68
N ALA A 90 9.45 7.13 6.96
CA ALA A 90 8.50 6.14 6.46
C ALA A 90 9.16 5.19 5.43
N VAL A 91 9.94 5.73 4.48
CA VAL A 91 10.69 4.91 3.51
C VAL A 91 11.68 3.99 4.20
N GLN A 92 12.39 4.46 5.22
CA GLN A 92 13.33 3.64 5.98
C GLN A 92 12.61 2.51 6.75
N ARG A 93 11.42 2.77 7.31
CA ARG A 93 10.60 1.71 7.94
C ARG A 93 10.15 0.67 6.92
N THR A 94 9.76 1.09 5.71
CA THR A 94 9.45 0.15 4.62
C THR A 94 10.66 -0.71 4.27
N ALA A 95 11.85 -0.12 4.16
CA ALA A 95 13.07 -0.87 3.89
C ALA A 95 13.37 -1.89 4.99
N MET A 96 13.19 -1.50 6.28
CA MET A 96 13.32 -2.42 7.41
C MET A 96 12.30 -3.56 7.37
N ALA A 97 11.03 -3.26 7.04
CA ALA A 97 9.98 -4.25 6.89
C ALA A 97 10.32 -5.27 5.80
N VAL A 98 10.73 -4.80 4.63
CA VAL A 98 11.15 -5.66 3.51
C VAL A 98 12.36 -6.51 3.86
N ASP A 99 13.37 -5.97 4.54
CA ASP A 99 14.54 -6.72 4.98
C ASP A 99 14.17 -7.81 5.99
N TRP A 100 13.27 -7.50 6.91
CA TRP A 100 12.75 -8.47 7.86
C TRP A 100 11.94 -9.58 7.15
N ILE A 101 11.03 -9.24 6.24
CA ILE A 101 10.25 -10.22 5.45
C ILE A 101 11.20 -11.17 4.70
N ASN A 102 12.21 -10.63 4.04
CA ASN A 102 13.21 -11.42 3.33
C ASN A 102 13.97 -12.37 4.27
N ALA A 103 14.36 -11.90 5.45
CA ALA A 103 15.07 -12.71 6.44
C ALA A 103 14.19 -13.83 7.01
N GLN A 104 12.92 -13.54 7.31
CA GLN A 104 11.97 -14.55 7.79
C GLN A 104 11.67 -15.59 6.71
N ALA A 105 11.38 -15.17 5.48
CA ALA A 105 11.11 -16.08 4.37
C ALA A 105 12.33 -16.99 4.05
N ALA A 106 13.55 -16.47 4.20
CA ALA A 106 14.77 -17.24 4.02
C ALA A 106 14.88 -18.41 5.01
N SER A 107 14.34 -18.29 6.22
CA SER A 107 14.29 -19.38 7.22
C SER A 107 13.41 -20.56 6.74
N TYR A 108 12.49 -20.30 5.84
CA TYR A 108 11.63 -21.29 5.16
C TYR A 108 12.15 -21.70 3.78
N GLY A 109 13.37 -21.26 3.42
CA GLY A 109 14.00 -21.59 2.15
C GLY A 109 13.50 -20.78 0.95
N ALA A 110 12.71 -19.72 1.18
CA ALA A 110 12.22 -18.81 0.16
C ALA A 110 13.13 -17.58 0.00
N ALA A 111 13.05 -16.96 -1.18
CA ALA A 111 13.82 -15.75 -1.50
C ALA A 111 12.91 -14.72 -2.17
N PRO A 112 12.09 -14.01 -1.43
CA PRO A 112 11.27 -12.92 -1.96
C PRO A 112 12.09 -11.87 -2.69
N GLN A 113 11.49 -11.23 -3.68
CA GLN A 113 12.10 -10.13 -4.41
C GLN A 113 11.18 -8.91 -4.32
N LEU A 114 11.12 -8.31 -3.14
CA LEU A 114 10.38 -7.09 -2.90
C LEU A 114 11.25 -5.88 -3.26
N ILE A 115 10.81 -5.12 -4.26
CA ILE A 115 11.53 -3.98 -4.84
C ILE A 115 10.88 -2.71 -4.32
N CYS A 116 11.55 -2.01 -3.41
CA CYS A 116 11.09 -0.77 -2.80
C CYS A 116 12.15 0.33 -2.89
N ASP A 117 11.77 1.56 -2.60
CA ASP A 117 12.71 2.68 -2.45
C ASP A 117 13.70 2.39 -1.32
N ARG A 118 15.00 2.48 -1.62
CA ARG A 118 16.12 2.28 -0.69
C ARG A 118 16.92 3.56 -0.49
N SER A 119 16.48 4.68 -1.03
CA SER A 119 17.13 5.96 -0.82
C SER A 119 16.95 6.42 0.64
N GLU A 120 17.98 7.05 1.19
CA GLU A 120 17.95 7.54 2.59
C GLU A 120 16.93 8.67 2.80
N ASP A 121 16.64 9.43 1.75
CA ASP A 121 15.77 10.60 1.77
C ASP A 121 14.39 10.37 1.14
N GLY A 122 14.08 9.12 0.75
CA GLY A 122 12.81 8.81 0.09
C GLY A 122 12.65 9.48 -1.27
N SER A 123 13.75 9.67 -2.00
CA SER A 123 13.79 10.46 -3.24
C SER A 123 13.79 9.65 -4.53
N ASP A 124 13.74 8.32 -4.47
CA ASP A 124 13.66 7.49 -5.68
C ASP A 124 12.35 7.76 -6.43
N ALA A 125 12.41 8.65 -7.41
CA ALA A 125 11.25 9.05 -8.19
C ALA A 125 10.66 7.92 -9.05
N ALA A 126 11.28 6.76 -9.17
CA ALA A 126 10.70 5.60 -9.82
C ALA A 126 9.77 4.80 -8.88
N LEU A 127 10.07 4.81 -7.58
CA LEU A 127 9.41 4.01 -6.56
C LEU A 127 8.67 4.84 -5.51
N THR A 128 8.86 6.16 -5.47
CA THR A 128 8.21 7.06 -4.51
C THR A 128 7.51 8.20 -5.24
N ARG A 129 6.25 8.44 -4.88
CA ARG A 129 5.35 9.46 -5.44
C ARG A 129 4.76 10.32 -4.34
N SER A 130 4.23 11.47 -4.73
CA SER A 130 3.35 12.30 -3.90
C SER A 130 2.05 12.54 -4.65
N TYR A 131 0.97 12.51 -3.93
CA TYR A 131 -0.36 12.74 -4.48
C TYR A 131 -1.14 13.72 -3.61
N LEU A 132 -1.89 14.61 -4.23
CA LEU A 132 -2.79 15.52 -3.55
C LEU A 132 -4.20 14.97 -3.65
N LEU A 133 -4.74 14.51 -2.52
CA LEU A 133 -6.08 13.96 -2.44
C LEU A 133 -7.14 14.98 -2.85
N GLN A 134 -8.12 14.49 -3.58
CA GLN A 134 -9.35 15.21 -3.92
C GLN A 134 -10.45 14.91 -2.90
N SER A 135 -10.52 13.68 -2.42
CA SER A 135 -11.31 13.28 -1.25
C SER A 135 -10.63 13.72 0.05
N ALA A 136 -11.35 13.71 1.15
CA ALA A 136 -10.78 13.98 2.46
C ALA A 136 -10.22 12.70 3.07
N ILE A 137 -9.00 12.78 3.63
CA ILE A 137 -8.52 11.74 4.54
C ILE A 137 -9.35 11.84 5.82
N ARG A 138 -9.98 10.74 6.20
CA ARG A 138 -10.65 10.62 7.50
C ARG A 138 -9.78 9.76 8.39
N GLY A 139 -9.35 10.32 9.51
CA GLY A 139 -8.58 9.58 10.51
C GLY A 139 -9.42 8.56 11.25
N GLY A 140 -8.74 7.53 11.80
CA GLY A 140 -9.36 6.47 12.59
C GLY A 140 -10.15 5.45 11.77
N GLU A 141 -10.94 4.65 12.46
CA GLU A 141 -11.71 3.52 11.91
C GLU A 141 -12.68 3.88 10.78
N ASN A 142 -12.98 5.18 10.60
CA ASN A 142 -13.93 5.62 9.57
C ASN A 142 -13.30 5.90 8.20
N SER A 143 -11.98 5.84 8.05
CA SER A 143 -11.35 6.04 6.73
C SER A 143 -11.57 4.86 5.80
N GLU A 144 -11.69 3.67 6.33
CA GLU A 144 -11.99 2.43 5.59
C GLU A 144 -13.40 2.46 5.00
N GLU A 145 -14.36 3.06 5.72
CA GLU A 145 -15.75 3.19 5.29
C GLU A 145 -15.97 4.33 4.28
N SER A 146 -14.95 5.10 3.94
CA SER A 146 -15.12 6.22 3.01
C SER A 146 -15.04 5.74 1.56
N THR A 147 -16.17 5.43 0.97
CA THR A 147 -16.28 5.03 -0.44
C THR A 147 -15.52 5.97 -1.38
N ASP A 148 -15.65 7.29 -1.20
CA ASP A 148 -14.99 8.28 -2.04
C ASP A 148 -13.45 8.16 -1.95
N PHE A 149 -12.92 7.88 -0.76
CA PHE A 149 -11.49 7.69 -0.56
C PHE A 149 -11.00 6.40 -1.24
N LEU A 150 -11.69 5.28 -1.03
CA LEU A 150 -11.31 4.00 -1.64
C LEU A 150 -11.39 4.04 -3.17
N GLU A 151 -12.45 4.64 -3.73
CA GLU A 151 -12.58 4.84 -5.19
C GLU A 151 -11.44 5.71 -5.75
N GLU A 152 -11.00 6.74 -5.00
CA GLU A 152 -9.86 7.56 -5.41
C GLU A 152 -8.55 6.77 -5.35
N MET A 153 -8.36 5.89 -4.36
CA MET A 153 -7.17 5.03 -4.27
C MET A 153 -7.13 4.01 -5.40
N ASP A 154 -8.25 3.37 -5.72
CA ASP A 154 -8.34 2.44 -6.85
C ASP A 154 -7.97 3.10 -8.18
N ALA A 155 -8.56 4.27 -8.45
CA ALA A 155 -8.25 5.04 -9.67
C ALA A 155 -6.78 5.49 -9.71
N LEU A 156 -6.20 5.84 -8.55
CA LEU A 156 -4.79 6.21 -8.44
C LEU A 156 -3.88 5.01 -8.72
N CYS A 157 -4.20 3.84 -8.18
CA CYS A 157 -3.48 2.61 -8.46
C CYS A 157 -3.45 2.29 -9.95
N GLU A 158 -4.58 2.35 -10.65
CA GLU A 158 -4.65 2.14 -12.09
C GLU A 158 -3.75 3.11 -12.87
N SER A 159 -3.80 4.39 -12.50
CA SER A 159 -2.97 5.42 -13.12
C SER A 159 -1.48 5.19 -12.92
N LEU A 160 -1.08 4.85 -11.69
CA LEU A 160 0.33 4.61 -11.34
C LEU A 160 0.85 3.29 -11.92
N ALA A 161 0.01 2.26 -12.00
CA ALA A 161 0.38 0.98 -12.59
C ALA A 161 0.72 1.11 -14.08
N ALA A 162 0.00 1.94 -14.82
CA ALA A 162 0.29 2.23 -16.23
C ALA A 162 1.69 2.84 -16.43
N ASP A 163 2.19 3.58 -15.43
CA ASP A 163 3.52 4.21 -15.45
C ASP A 163 4.61 3.35 -14.78
N SER A 164 4.28 2.20 -14.20
CA SER A 164 5.13 1.44 -13.25
C SER A 164 6.28 0.79 -13.94
N ARG A 165 6.66 0.76 -15.05
CA ARG A 165 7.88 0.15 -15.66
C ARG A 165 8.28 -1.21 -15.05
N LEU A 166 7.30 -2.06 -14.72
CA LEU A 166 7.55 -3.38 -14.10
C LEU A 166 8.64 -4.18 -14.83
N ALA A 167 8.65 -4.13 -16.15
CA ALA A 167 9.65 -4.81 -16.96
C ALA A 167 11.10 -4.34 -16.68
N VAL A 168 11.32 -3.10 -16.25
CA VAL A 168 12.65 -2.58 -15.91
C VAL A 168 13.21 -3.29 -14.68
N TYR A 169 12.34 -3.65 -13.74
CA TYR A 169 12.70 -4.37 -12.53
C TYR A 169 12.64 -5.90 -12.69
N GLY A 170 12.23 -6.40 -13.86
CA GLY A 170 11.97 -7.83 -14.03
C GLY A 170 10.79 -8.33 -13.19
N ALA A 171 9.97 -7.42 -12.68
CA ALA A 171 8.83 -7.73 -11.84
C ALA A 171 7.59 -8.08 -12.67
N ARG A 172 6.70 -8.85 -12.06
CA ARG A 172 5.38 -9.20 -12.59
C ARG A 172 4.26 -8.69 -11.71
N GLN A 173 4.57 -8.33 -10.47
CA GLN A 173 3.64 -7.91 -9.46
C GLN A 173 3.93 -6.49 -9.03
N ILE A 174 2.90 -5.80 -8.58
CA ILE A 174 2.97 -4.44 -8.05
C ILE A 174 1.98 -4.31 -6.91
N ALA A 175 2.36 -3.58 -5.86
CA ALA A 175 1.46 -3.12 -4.83
C ALA A 175 1.80 -1.67 -4.46
N PHE A 176 0.85 -0.99 -3.85
CA PHE A 176 0.99 0.40 -3.47
C PHE A 176 0.97 0.53 -1.95
N LEU A 177 1.85 1.37 -1.43
CA LEU A 177 1.88 1.73 -0.02
C LEU A 177 1.48 3.20 0.08
N PHE A 178 0.23 3.44 0.45
CA PHE A 178 -0.31 4.77 0.67
C PHE A 178 0.01 5.24 2.08
N TYR A 179 0.80 6.30 2.19
CA TYR A 179 1.13 6.91 3.46
C TYR A 179 0.19 8.08 3.74
N LEU A 180 -0.55 7.99 4.86
CA LEU A 180 -1.54 8.98 5.30
C LEU A 180 -0.93 9.88 6.37
N PRO A 181 -0.91 11.21 6.20
CA PRO A 181 -0.23 12.15 7.11
C PRO A 181 -0.99 12.46 8.40
N ILE A 182 -1.81 11.53 8.87
CA ILE A 182 -2.67 11.65 10.05
C ILE A 182 -2.51 10.44 10.95
N SER A 183 -3.18 10.44 12.09
CA SER A 183 -3.30 9.28 12.99
C SER A 183 -4.41 8.36 12.54
N GLY A 184 -4.20 7.05 12.65
CA GLY A 184 -5.20 6.05 12.31
C GLY A 184 -4.71 4.63 12.57
N THR A 185 -5.50 3.66 12.16
CA THR A 185 -5.14 2.23 12.16
C THR A 185 -4.81 1.84 10.73
N SER A 186 -3.62 1.32 10.50
CA SER A 186 -3.17 0.86 9.19
C SER A 186 -4.00 -0.35 8.74
N PHE A 187 -4.21 -0.49 7.44
CA PHE A 187 -4.99 -1.58 6.86
C PHE A 187 -4.56 -1.88 5.43
N THR A 188 -4.93 -3.05 4.92
CA THR A 188 -4.59 -3.49 3.57
C THR A 188 -5.84 -3.90 2.79
N MET A 189 -5.90 -3.47 1.53
CA MET A 189 -6.88 -3.89 0.53
C MET A 189 -6.23 -4.93 -0.38
N ALA A 190 -6.53 -6.21 -0.10
CA ALA A 190 -6.04 -7.35 -0.85
C ALA A 190 -7.15 -7.96 -1.72
N HIS A 191 -6.79 -8.43 -2.90
CA HIS A 191 -7.71 -9.08 -3.83
C HIS A 191 -7.72 -10.59 -3.60
N TYR A 192 -8.91 -11.14 -3.51
CA TYR A 192 -9.12 -12.59 -3.40
C TYR A 192 -9.79 -13.12 -4.67
N ALA A 193 -9.17 -14.11 -5.31
CA ALA A 193 -9.65 -14.65 -6.59
C ALA A 193 -11.06 -15.21 -6.54
N ASP A 194 -11.51 -15.65 -5.37
CA ASP A 194 -12.81 -16.33 -5.17
C ASP A 194 -13.96 -15.39 -4.80
N ASP A 195 -13.69 -14.10 -4.59
CA ASP A 195 -14.72 -13.14 -4.18
C ASP A 195 -15.67 -12.72 -5.29
N GLY A 196 -15.39 -13.12 -6.54
CA GLY A 196 -16.19 -12.74 -7.71
C GLY A 196 -16.08 -11.25 -8.05
N ALA A 197 -15.21 -10.52 -7.39
CA ALA A 197 -14.96 -9.11 -7.66
C ALA A 197 -14.23 -8.92 -8.99
N SER A 198 -14.36 -7.74 -9.56
CA SER A 198 -13.50 -7.32 -10.66
C SER A 198 -12.07 -7.15 -10.13
N PHE A 199 -11.09 -7.45 -10.97
CA PHE A 199 -9.69 -7.18 -10.65
C PHE A 199 -9.50 -5.73 -10.20
N TYR A 200 -8.74 -5.53 -9.14
CA TYR A 200 -8.22 -4.24 -8.69
C TYR A 200 -6.77 -4.39 -8.23
N TYR A 201 -6.07 -3.27 -8.12
CA TYR A 201 -4.71 -3.26 -7.60
C TYR A 201 -4.71 -3.25 -6.09
N GLU A 202 -3.82 -4.01 -5.49
CA GLU A 202 -3.70 -4.15 -4.06
C GLU A 202 -2.85 -3.04 -3.45
N TYR A 203 -3.24 -2.60 -2.27
CA TYR A 203 -2.54 -1.55 -1.56
C TYR A 203 -2.70 -1.64 -0.04
N SER A 204 -1.71 -1.12 0.68
CA SER A 204 -1.79 -0.90 2.12
C SER A 204 -1.88 0.59 2.41
N CYS A 205 -2.75 0.96 3.34
CA CYS A 205 -2.87 2.31 3.89
C CYS A 205 -2.11 2.37 5.21
N LEU A 206 -1.01 3.12 5.21
CA LEU A 206 -0.08 3.24 6.34
C LEU A 206 -0.21 4.64 6.94
N TYR A 207 -0.68 4.73 8.17
CA TYR A 207 -0.83 6.00 8.85
C TYR A 207 0.50 6.54 9.36
N LYS A 208 0.61 7.86 9.50
CA LYS A 208 1.81 8.51 10.02
C LYS A 208 2.04 8.16 11.48
N THR A 209 0.95 8.13 12.25
CA THR A 209 0.97 7.80 13.68
C THR A 209 -0.13 6.80 13.98
N ASP A 210 0.17 5.88 14.88
CA ASP A 210 -0.72 4.85 15.37
C ASP A 210 -1.87 5.49 16.19
N ALA A 211 -3.10 5.01 15.97
CA ALA A 211 -4.29 5.47 16.68
C ALA A 211 -4.32 5.07 18.17
N TYR A 212 -3.63 4.01 18.54
CA TYR A 212 -3.63 3.43 19.90
C TYR A 212 -2.49 3.94 20.76
N THR A 213 -1.56 4.71 20.20
CA THR A 213 -0.44 5.32 20.91
C THR A 213 -0.59 6.84 20.95
N ASP A 214 0.09 7.49 21.89
CA ASP A 214 -0.02 8.92 22.13
C ASP A 214 0.79 9.75 21.11
N GLY A 215 0.48 9.55 19.81
CA GLY A 215 1.15 10.22 18.69
C GLY A 215 2.48 9.60 18.27
N GLU A 216 2.75 8.36 18.67
CA GLU A 216 3.91 7.64 18.17
C GLU A 216 3.75 7.31 16.67
N PRO A 217 4.82 7.36 15.89
CA PRO A 217 4.78 6.92 14.51
C PRO A 217 4.39 5.43 14.41
N GLU A 218 3.80 5.03 13.29
CA GLU A 218 3.65 3.61 12.99
C GLU A 218 5.01 2.88 12.97
N SER A 219 5.03 1.67 13.51
CA SER A 219 6.26 0.88 13.63
C SER A 219 6.67 0.20 12.32
N PRO A 220 7.95 -0.17 12.14
CA PRO A 220 8.34 -1.02 11.02
C PRO A 220 7.70 -2.42 11.09
N ALA A 221 7.28 -2.90 12.27
CA ALA A 221 6.54 -4.14 12.42
C ALA A 221 5.13 -4.01 11.83
N THR A 222 4.43 -2.89 12.04
CA THR A 222 3.15 -2.61 11.40
C THR A 222 3.29 -2.58 9.88
N PHE A 223 4.34 -1.94 9.35
CA PHE A 223 4.58 -1.94 7.90
C PHE A 223 4.81 -3.35 7.34
N ALA A 224 5.55 -4.19 8.05
CA ALA A 224 5.76 -5.57 7.64
C ALA A 224 4.47 -6.41 7.70
N HIS A 225 3.66 -6.21 8.72
CA HIS A 225 2.35 -6.84 8.90
C HIS A 225 1.43 -6.50 7.71
N GLU A 226 1.27 -5.21 7.40
CA GLU A 226 0.43 -4.76 6.29
C GLU A 226 0.94 -5.25 4.91
N ILE A 227 2.25 -5.29 4.71
CA ILE A 227 2.82 -5.84 3.49
C ILE A 227 2.54 -7.35 3.36
N LEU A 228 2.51 -8.10 4.46
CA LEU A 228 2.22 -9.53 4.42
C LEU A 228 0.76 -9.83 4.05
N HIS A 229 -0.18 -8.96 4.41
CA HIS A 229 -1.57 -9.08 3.95
C HIS A 229 -1.69 -9.04 2.42
N LEU A 230 -0.88 -8.23 1.73
CA LEU A 230 -0.84 -8.20 0.26
C LEU A 230 -0.55 -9.57 -0.37
N PHE A 231 0.03 -10.48 0.40
CA PHE A 231 0.40 -11.83 -0.02
C PHE A 231 -0.40 -12.94 0.68
N GLY A 232 -1.53 -12.59 1.31
CA GLY A 232 -2.51 -13.53 1.84
C GLY A 232 -2.27 -14.00 3.27
N ALA A 233 -1.44 -13.32 4.06
CA ALA A 233 -1.37 -13.60 5.49
C ALA A 233 -2.63 -13.06 6.18
N PRO A 234 -3.35 -13.86 7.00
CA PRO A 234 -4.50 -13.41 7.77
C PRO A 234 -4.06 -12.80 9.10
N ASP A 235 -4.94 -12.04 9.73
CA ASP A 235 -4.82 -11.64 11.11
C ASP A 235 -5.12 -12.78 12.06
N PHE A 236 -4.26 -12.99 13.08
CA PHE A 236 -4.48 -14.03 14.08
C PHE A 236 -4.96 -13.50 15.44
N TYR A 237 -5.32 -12.22 15.55
CA TYR A 237 -5.81 -11.63 16.78
C TYR A 237 -7.33 -11.68 16.92
N GLU A 238 -7.84 -11.45 18.15
CA GLU A 238 -9.26 -11.38 18.42
C GLU A 238 -9.90 -10.21 17.67
N GLY A 239 -10.99 -10.48 16.94
CA GLY A 239 -11.67 -9.48 16.12
C GLY A 239 -11.16 -9.40 14.70
N SER A 240 -10.29 -10.32 14.29
CA SER A 240 -9.96 -10.52 12.87
C SER A 240 -11.24 -10.62 12.04
N SER A 241 -11.24 -10.02 10.89
CA SER A 241 -12.33 -10.14 9.91
C SER A 241 -12.23 -11.39 9.06
N ASP A 242 -11.11 -12.10 9.13
CA ASP A 242 -10.91 -13.36 8.43
C ASP A 242 -11.84 -14.44 9.03
N PRO A 243 -12.88 -14.90 8.33
CA PRO A 243 -13.93 -15.74 8.92
C PRO A 243 -13.44 -17.13 9.30
N TYR A 244 -12.27 -17.55 8.83
CA TYR A 244 -11.63 -18.81 9.20
C TYR A 244 -10.66 -18.66 10.39
N VAL A 245 -10.45 -17.45 10.90
CA VAL A 245 -9.70 -17.20 12.12
C VAL A 245 -10.70 -17.14 13.26
N ASP A 246 -10.85 -18.26 13.96
CA ASP A 246 -11.76 -18.36 15.10
C ASP A 246 -11.01 -18.19 16.43
N ALA A 247 -11.77 -18.07 17.53
CA ALA A 247 -11.20 -17.90 18.85
C ALA A 247 -10.29 -19.08 19.28
N ALA A 248 -10.45 -20.27 18.71
CA ALA A 248 -9.61 -21.43 19.04
C ALA A 248 -8.24 -21.30 18.34
N LEU A 249 -8.22 -20.84 17.09
CA LEU A 249 -6.98 -20.55 16.38
C LEU A 249 -6.24 -19.38 17.02
N THR A 250 -6.94 -18.28 17.33
CA THR A 250 -6.34 -17.14 18.04
C THR A 250 -5.69 -17.57 19.34
N ALA A 251 -6.40 -18.29 20.21
CA ALA A 251 -5.86 -18.77 21.49
C ALA A 251 -4.66 -19.72 21.30
N TYR A 252 -4.67 -20.54 20.26
CA TYR A 252 -3.54 -21.39 19.92
C TYR A 252 -2.32 -20.58 19.51
N VAL A 253 -2.49 -19.55 18.66
CA VAL A 253 -1.39 -18.68 18.24
C VAL A 253 -0.83 -17.89 19.41
N GLU A 254 -1.69 -17.32 20.27
CA GLU A 254 -1.27 -16.63 21.50
C GLU A 254 -0.41 -17.51 22.43
N GLU A 255 -0.76 -18.80 22.56
CA GLU A 255 -0.01 -19.73 23.40
C GLU A 255 1.28 -20.23 22.74
N THR A 256 1.23 -20.53 21.43
CA THR A 256 2.30 -21.24 20.72
C THR A 256 3.27 -20.30 20.02
N TYR A 257 2.76 -19.21 19.47
CA TYR A 257 3.48 -18.24 18.64
C TYR A 257 3.23 -16.80 19.09
N PRO A 258 3.46 -16.45 20.39
CA PRO A 258 3.12 -15.13 20.94
C PRO A 258 3.84 -13.97 20.27
N ASP A 259 4.94 -14.25 19.57
CA ASP A 259 5.72 -13.26 18.82
C ASP A 259 5.39 -13.25 17.31
N ASP A 260 4.33 -13.96 16.86
CA ASP A 260 3.93 -13.89 15.44
C ASP A 260 3.49 -12.48 15.08
N ILE A 261 4.00 -11.99 13.93
CA ILE A 261 3.73 -10.63 13.48
C ILE A 261 2.26 -10.43 13.11
N MET A 262 1.57 -11.48 12.63
CA MET A 262 0.15 -11.43 12.31
C MET A 262 -0.77 -11.54 13.54
N LEU A 263 -0.20 -11.83 14.73
CA LEU A 263 -0.90 -11.75 16.00
C LEU A 263 -0.81 -10.35 16.61
N SER A 264 0.38 -9.75 16.58
CA SER A 264 0.60 -8.42 17.13
C SER A 264 1.88 -7.80 16.62
N THR A 265 1.85 -6.50 16.34
CA THR A 265 3.01 -5.70 15.95
C THR A 265 3.73 -5.05 17.13
N TYR A 266 3.12 -5.06 18.31
CA TYR A 266 3.65 -4.48 19.54
C TYR A 266 4.55 -5.46 20.31
N GLU A 267 5.49 -4.92 21.09
CA GLU A 267 6.25 -5.67 22.07
C GLU A 267 5.32 -6.22 23.19
N ALA A 268 5.82 -7.17 23.98
CA ALA A 268 5.03 -7.79 25.05
C ALA A 268 4.55 -6.80 26.14
N ASP A 269 5.20 -5.64 26.26
CA ASP A 269 4.81 -4.57 27.19
C ASP A 269 3.86 -3.54 26.56
N GLY A 270 3.42 -3.76 25.31
CA GLY A 270 2.53 -2.89 24.57
C GLY A 270 3.22 -1.68 23.90
N THR A 271 4.54 -1.63 23.89
CA THR A 271 5.28 -0.55 23.23
C THR A 271 5.63 -0.91 21.78
N SER A 272 5.88 0.10 20.97
CA SER A 272 6.39 -0.05 19.61
C SER A 272 7.92 -0.04 19.60
N ARG A 273 8.51 -0.80 18.69
CA ARG A 273 9.96 -0.81 18.48
C ARG A 273 10.30 -0.24 17.10
N PHE A 274 11.27 0.68 17.05
CA PHE A 274 11.59 1.45 15.83
C PHE A 274 12.97 1.13 15.24
N ASP A 275 13.86 0.52 15.99
CA ASP A 275 15.24 0.21 15.56
C ASP A 275 15.38 -1.20 14.97
N ALA A 276 14.42 -2.06 15.18
CA ALA A 276 14.36 -3.42 14.64
C ALA A 276 12.94 -3.98 14.75
N ILE A 277 12.65 -5.06 14.03
CA ILE A 277 11.44 -5.86 14.19
C ILE A 277 11.80 -7.09 15.00
N SER A 278 11.28 -7.19 16.24
CA SER A 278 11.50 -8.32 17.17
C SER A 278 10.58 -9.50 16.91
N LYS A 279 9.52 -9.27 16.10
CA LYS A 279 8.53 -10.28 15.76
C LYS A 279 9.10 -11.41 14.90
N THR A 280 8.34 -12.50 14.81
CA THR A 280 8.67 -13.67 13.99
C THR A 280 7.54 -13.94 12.99
N MET A 281 7.86 -14.71 11.98
CA MET A 281 6.88 -15.33 11.08
C MET A 281 6.72 -16.79 11.55
N SER A 282 5.56 -17.15 12.07
CA SER A 282 5.31 -18.54 12.49
C SER A 282 5.17 -19.49 11.28
N PRO A 283 5.20 -20.82 11.50
CA PRO A 283 4.86 -21.78 10.46
C PRO A 283 3.46 -21.59 9.88
N LEU A 284 2.50 -21.11 10.68
CA LEU A 284 1.15 -20.79 10.22
C LEU A 284 1.16 -19.63 9.21
N THR A 285 1.78 -18.51 9.58
CA THR A 285 1.96 -17.37 8.68
C THR A 285 2.71 -17.78 7.40
N ALA A 286 3.79 -18.54 7.53
CA ALA A 286 4.56 -19.04 6.39
C ALA A 286 3.72 -19.95 5.48
N TYR A 287 2.83 -20.76 6.04
CA TYR A 287 1.89 -21.58 5.29
C TYR A 287 0.90 -20.72 4.51
N CYS A 288 0.25 -19.76 5.14
CA CYS A 288 -0.69 -18.86 4.47
C CYS A 288 -0.04 -18.11 3.29
N LEU A 289 1.20 -17.68 3.46
CA LEU A 289 1.99 -17.01 2.40
C LEU A 289 2.49 -17.97 1.29
N GLY A 290 2.17 -19.26 1.37
CA GLY A 290 2.64 -20.26 0.39
C GLY A 290 4.13 -20.56 0.47
N LEU A 291 4.83 -20.19 1.53
CA LEU A 291 6.27 -20.43 1.70
C LEU A 291 6.57 -21.90 2.06
N VAL A 292 5.62 -22.59 2.68
CA VAL A 292 5.71 -24.02 3.02
C VAL A 292 4.46 -24.75 2.50
N GLU A 293 4.64 -26.03 2.13
CA GLU A 293 3.54 -26.84 1.59
C GLU A 293 2.62 -27.40 2.67
N ASN A 294 3.13 -27.60 3.86
CA ASN A 294 2.42 -28.21 4.97
C ASN A 294 2.74 -27.48 6.29
N CYS A 295 1.75 -27.45 7.14
CA CYS A 295 1.83 -26.98 8.51
C CYS A 295 1.17 -28.03 9.39
N PRO A 296 1.83 -28.54 10.45
CA PRO A 296 1.25 -29.57 11.32
C PRO A 296 -0.09 -29.16 11.95
N GLU A 297 -0.28 -27.88 12.15
CA GLU A 297 -1.46 -27.27 12.74
C GLU A 297 -2.73 -27.43 11.90
N LEU A 298 -2.59 -27.74 10.60
CA LEU A 298 -3.75 -28.00 9.74
C LEU A 298 -4.58 -29.21 10.14
N GLU A 299 -4.01 -30.17 10.88
CA GLU A 299 -4.81 -31.25 11.46
C GLU A 299 -5.83 -30.71 12.46
N GLN A 300 -5.51 -29.63 13.15
CA GLN A 300 -6.37 -28.96 14.12
C GLN A 300 -7.19 -27.82 13.49
N PHE A 301 -6.62 -27.10 12.54
CA PHE A 301 -7.21 -25.92 11.89
C PHE A 301 -7.30 -26.08 10.36
N PRO A 302 -8.13 -27.02 9.87
CA PRO A 302 -8.20 -27.33 8.44
C PRO A 302 -8.81 -26.22 7.59
N ALA A 303 -9.46 -25.22 8.21
CA ALA A 303 -10.03 -24.07 7.53
C ALA A 303 -8.98 -23.07 7.04
N LEU A 304 -7.75 -23.14 7.55
CA LEU A 304 -6.69 -22.20 7.20
C LEU A 304 -6.28 -22.36 5.73
N GLY A 305 -6.42 -21.28 4.97
CA GLY A 305 -6.05 -21.23 3.55
C GLY A 305 -4.58 -20.86 3.31
N ARG A 306 -4.14 -21.02 2.07
CA ARG A 306 -2.80 -20.59 1.64
C ARG A 306 -2.83 -20.06 0.21
N VAL A 307 -1.87 -19.18 -0.11
CA VAL A 307 -1.60 -18.77 -1.48
C VAL A 307 -0.76 -19.84 -2.18
N GLU A 308 -1.21 -20.29 -3.36
CA GLU A 308 -0.50 -21.26 -4.18
C GLU A 308 -0.33 -20.74 -5.61
N PRO A 309 0.78 -21.06 -6.31
CA PRO A 309 0.92 -20.76 -7.72
C PRO A 309 -0.23 -21.36 -8.54
N GLY A 310 -0.96 -20.54 -9.29
CA GLY A 310 -2.07 -20.96 -10.12
C GLY A 310 -3.37 -21.31 -9.38
N VAL A 311 -3.37 -21.32 -8.04
CA VAL A 311 -4.55 -21.56 -7.22
C VAL A 311 -4.44 -20.73 -5.95
N PHE A 312 -5.20 -19.66 -5.86
CA PHE A 312 -5.39 -18.96 -4.60
C PHE A 312 -6.39 -19.74 -3.74
N ARG A 313 -6.00 -20.11 -2.53
CA ARG A 313 -6.88 -20.75 -1.56
C ARG A 313 -7.05 -19.84 -0.37
N HIS A 314 -8.22 -19.31 -0.26
CA HIS A 314 -8.63 -18.59 0.94
C HIS A 314 -9.17 -19.59 1.97
N GLY A 315 -8.98 -19.33 3.24
CA GLY A 315 -9.54 -20.18 4.30
C GLY A 315 -11.05 -20.10 4.36
N THR A 316 -11.70 -21.16 4.82
CA THR A 316 -13.15 -21.20 5.03
C THR A 316 -13.50 -21.57 6.47
N ALA A 317 -14.57 -20.97 7.00
CA ALA A 317 -15.00 -21.21 8.38
C ALA A 317 -15.32 -22.69 8.70
N ASP A 318 -15.66 -23.47 7.68
CA ASP A 318 -16.11 -24.85 7.84
C ASP A 318 -15.08 -25.91 7.40
N GLY A 319 -13.87 -25.48 7.00
CA GLY A 319 -12.84 -26.39 6.48
C GLY A 319 -13.19 -27.04 5.16
N GLU A 320 -14.16 -26.50 4.43
CA GLU A 320 -14.52 -26.95 3.09
C GLU A 320 -13.48 -26.47 2.07
N ASP A 321 -13.33 -27.20 0.95
CA ASP A 321 -12.41 -26.79 -0.10
C ASP A 321 -12.91 -25.47 -0.72
N PRO A 322 -12.17 -24.34 -0.56
CA PRO A 322 -12.61 -23.04 -1.03
C PRO A 322 -12.71 -22.95 -2.56
N THR A 323 -12.20 -23.94 -3.28
CA THR A 323 -12.35 -24.01 -4.74
C THR A 323 -13.76 -24.39 -5.20
N THR A 324 -14.63 -24.82 -4.29
CA THR A 324 -15.97 -25.29 -4.61
C THR A 324 -17.09 -24.31 -4.31
N ASP A 325 -16.86 -23.31 -3.45
CA ASP A 325 -17.86 -22.30 -3.09
C ASP A 325 -17.33 -20.90 -3.33
N ALA A 326 -18.06 -20.11 -4.12
CA ALA A 326 -17.76 -18.70 -4.30
C ALA A 326 -17.85 -18.00 -2.94
N TRP A 327 -16.77 -17.37 -2.55
CA TRP A 327 -16.70 -16.55 -1.34
C TRP A 327 -17.77 -15.45 -1.36
N PRO A 328 -18.57 -15.28 -0.32
CA PRO A 328 -19.60 -14.25 -0.29
C PRO A 328 -19.02 -12.86 -0.01
N GLY A 329 -18.28 -12.32 -0.96
CA GLY A 329 -17.78 -10.97 -0.95
C GLY A 329 -16.58 -10.77 -0.02
N ALA A 330 -15.45 -10.29 -0.57
CA ALA A 330 -14.38 -9.74 0.23
C ALA A 330 -14.98 -8.66 1.13
N VAL A 331 -14.95 -8.86 2.41
CA VAL A 331 -15.18 -7.77 3.34
C VAL A 331 -13.86 -7.02 3.35
N ALA A 332 -13.85 -5.83 2.74
CA ALA A 332 -12.78 -4.88 2.97
C ALA A 332 -12.65 -4.70 4.48
N VAL A 333 -11.51 -5.00 5.01
CA VAL A 333 -11.17 -4.88 6.43
C VAL A 333 -10.48 -3.56 6.64
#